data_826b53874c8b1eec8ba54a92c8cb31ef
#
_entry.id   826b53874c8b1eec8ba54a92c8cb31ef
#
_cell.length_a   1.000
_cell.length_b   1.000
_cell.length_c   1.000
_cell.angle_alpha   90.00
_cell.angle_beta   90.00
_cell.angle_gamma   90.00
#
_symmetry.space_group_name_H-M   'P 1'
#
loop_
_entity.id
_entity.type
_entity.pdbx_description
1 polymer ?
#
loop_
_entity_poly.entity_id
_entity_poly.type
_entity_poly.pdbx_seq_one_letter_code
_entity_poly.pdbx_strand_id
1 'polypeptide(L)'
;TVAQATTAALLARERTGVGQHVEIPMVDACMYFFWPDGMMDLTMVDDDANGGILLSSVYNLTECSDGKIVYFAASDKQRAGVCAAVGHPEWGEDERFSSMAALAANPENFVLLGEMLAGAFLEMNCEEAIEALIEADVPSGPVLTGEEAIVDPQVLHNGTLVEWEHPDAGIVRQPKPAARFSVTTVDPKYSAAHRGQHNEETLQALGYSEGRISELKEKGVV
;
A
#
# COMPACT_ATOMS: atom_id res chain seq x y z
N THR A 1 -6.73 6.68 8.52
CA THR A 1 -8.00 7.42 8.71
C THR A 1 -8.05 8.10 10.10
N VAL A 2 -7.87 7.37 11.23
CA VAL A 2 -7.98 7.95 12.59
C VAL A 2 -7.02 9.12 12.81
N ALA A 3 -5.73 8.92 12.55
CA ALA A 3 -4.72 9.99 12.70
C ALA A 3 -5.05 11.23 11.83
N GLN A 4 -5.46 11.00 10.58
CA GLN A 4 -5.86 12.06 9.66
C GLN A 4 -7.06 12.85 10.18
N ALA A 5 -8.11 12.18 10.61
CA ALA A 5 -9.32 12.83 11.14
C ALA A 5 -9.04 13.58 12.45
N THR A 6 -8.23 13.01 13.36
CA THR A 6 -7.81 13.68 14.60
C THR A 6 -7.00 14.94 14.30
N THR A 7 -6.03 14.88 13.38
CA THR A 7 -5.24 16.05 12.98
C THR A 7 -6.10 17.13 12.37
N ALA A 8 -7.06 16.76 11.51
CA ALA A 8 -8.00 17.71 10.91
C ALA A 8 -8.89 18.39 11.97
N ALA A 9 -9.39 17.63 12.95
CA ALA A 9 -10.19 18.16 14.06
C ALA A 9 -9.39 19.11 14.96
N LEU A 10 -8.13 18.78 15.25
CA LEU A 10 -7.24 19.64 16.01
C LEU A 10 -6.92 20.93 15.28
N LEU A 11 -6.66 20.87 13.98
CA LEU A 11 -6.44 22.05 13.14
C LEU A 11 -7.70 22.94 13.05
N ALA A 12 -8.88 22.31 12.93
CA ALA A 12 -10.14 23.05 12.95
C ALA A 12 -10.34 23.76 14.30
N ARG A 13 -10.08 23.09 15.42
CA ARG A 13 -10.13 23.68 16.76
C ARG A 13 -9.16 24.86 16.90
N GLU A 14 -7.94 24.73 16.39
CA GLU A 14 -6.94 25.81 16.43
C GLU A 14 -7.44 27.07 15.68
N ARG A 15 -8.14 26.87 14.56
CA ARG A 15 -8.65 27.98 13.74
C ARG A 15 -9.96 28.59 14.25
N THR A 16 -10.82 27.79 14.86
CA THR A 16 -12.18 28.21 15.24
C THR A 16 -12.38 28.38 16.74
N GLY A 17 -11.49 27.86 17.57
CA GLY A 17 -11.65 27.77 19.02
C GLY A 17 -12.64 26.68 19.47
N VAL A 18 -13.28 25.96 18.55
CA VAL A 18 -14.35 25.00 18.85
C VAL A 18 -13.86 23.56 18.65
N GLY A 19 -13.92 22.77 19.74
CA GLY A 19 -13.67 21.32 19.68
C GLY A 19 -14.89 20.57 19.14
N GLN A 20 -14.66 19.35 18.64
CA GLN A 20 -15.73 18.49 18.10
C GLN A 20 -15.49 17.02 18.45
N HIS A 21 -16.56 16.27 18.49
CA HIS A 21 -16.50 14.80 18.56
C HIS A 21 -16.26 14.26 17.15
N VAL A 22 -15.41 13.22 17.04
CA VAL A 22 -15.08 12.56 15.78
C VAL A 22 -15.35 11.07 15.94
N GLU A 23 -16.27 10.54 15.17
CA GLU A 23 -16.56 9.12 15.08
C GLU A 23 -16.02 8.55 13.77
N ILE A 24 -15.43 7.38 13.83
CA ILE A 24 -14.87 6.67 12.67
C ILE A 24 -15.27 5.21 12.77
N PRO A 25 -16.40 4.83 12.16
CA PRO A 25 -16.79 3.43 12.08
C PRO A 25 -15.74 2.64 11.26
N MET A 26 -15.35 1.47 11.74
CA MET A 26 -14.32 0.67 11.06
C MET A 26 -14.75 0.24 9.66
N VAL A 27 -16.01 -0.12 9.46
CA VAL A 27 -16.53 -0.51 8.14
C VAL A 27 -16.44 0.62 7.14
N ASP A 28 -16.78 1.85 7.55
CA ASP A 28 -16.72 3.02 6.68
C ASP A 28 -15.27 3.35 6.31
N ALA A 29 -14.36 3.25 7.27
CA ALA A 29 -12.92 3.45 7.03
C ALA A 29 -12.34 2.40 6.07
N CYS A 30 -12.75 1.14 6.20
CA CYS A 30 -12.35 0.07 5.29
C CYS A 30 -12.89 0.29 3.89
N MET A 31 -14.18 0.59 3.74
CA MET A 31 -14.80 0.85 2.44
C MET A 31 -14.17 2.07 1.76
N TYR A 32 -13.95 3.16 2.50
CA TYR A 32 -13.29 4.36 1.98
C TYR A 32 -11.87 4.07 1.45
N PHE A 33 -11.11 3.24 2.17
CA PHE A 33 -9.76 2.86 1.77
C PHE A 33 -9.75 1.92 0.57
N PHE A 34 -10.64 0.93 0.57
CA PHE A 34 -10.70 -0.11 -0.46
C PHE A 34 -11.41 0.31 -1.75
N TRP A 35 -12.21 1.38 -1.71
CA TRP A 35 -13.07 1.76 -2.82
C TRP A 35 -12.33 1.93 -4.15
N PRO A 36 -11.20 2.67 -4.22
CA PRO A 36 -10.51 2.89 -5.49
C PRO A 36 -9.97 1.62 -6.13
N ASP A 37 -9.48 0.68 -5.34
CA ASP A 37 -8.75 -0.48 -5.85
C ASP A 37 -9.62 -1.74 -5.96
N GLY A 38 -10.59 -1.90 -5.07
CA GLY A 38 -11.35 -3.14 -4.97
C GLY A 38 -12.84 -3.03 -5.31
N MET A 39 -13.39 -1.80 -5.41
CA MET A 39 -14.84 -1.58 -5.57
C MET A 39 -15.16 -0.47 -6.57
N MET A 40 -14.21 -0.06 -7.39
CA MET A 40 -14.37 1.07 -8.31
C MET A 40 -15.45 0.82 -9.38
N ASP A 41 -15.64 -0.41 -9.79
CA ASP A 41 -16.70 -0.85 -10.72
C ASP A 41 -18.11 -0.63 -10.18
N LEU A 42 -18.26 -0.52 -8.86
CA LEU A 42 -19.53 -0.22 -8.20
C LEU A 42 -19.82 1.29 -8.07
N THR A 43 -18.93 2.14 -8.58
CA THR A 43 -19.07 3.60 -8.47
C THR A 43 -20.20 4.15 -9.34
N MET A 44 -20.38 3.57 -10.52
CA MET A 44 -21.43 3.98 -11.44
C MET A 44 -22.69 3.14 -11.19
N VAL A 45 -23.81 3.81 -10.90
CA VAL A 45 -25.06 3.14 -10.51
C VAL A 45 -25.98 2.92 -11.71
N ASP A 46 -25.86 3.74 -12.75
CA ASP A 46 -26.66 3.62 -13.95
C ASP A 46 -26.11 2.54 -14.90
N ASP A 47 -26.99 1.65 -15.38
CA ASP A 47 -26.63 0.49 -16.22
C ASP A 47 -25.84 0.87 -17.49
N ASP A 48 -26.11 2.05 -18.05
CA ASP A 48 -25.45 2.54 -19.27
C ASP A 48 -23.98 3.02 -19.03
N ALA A 49 -23.58 3.17 -17.76
CA ALA A 49 -22.26 3.67 -17.37
C ALA A 49 -21.27 2.55 -16.95
N ASN A 50 -21.72 1.31 -16.93
CA ASN A 50 -20.93 0.14 -16.56
C ASN A 50 -19.93 -0.22 -17.66
N GLY A 51 -18.71 0.25 -17.52
CA GLY A 51 -17.58 -0.02 -18.41
C GLY A 51 -16.24 0.20 -17.72
N GLY A 52 -16.23 0.38 -16.40
CA GLY A 52 -15.01 0.55 -15.64
C GLY A 52 -14.23 -0.76 -15.54
N ILE A 53 -12.98 -0.76 -15.99
CA ILE A 53 -12.04 -1.85 -15.70
C ILE A 53 -11.68 -1.72 -14.22
N LEU A 54 -11.88 -2.78 -13.44
CA LEU A 54 -11.40 -2.87 -12.08
C LEU A 54 -9.89 -2.59 -12.05
N LEU A 55 -9.45 -1.65 -11.22
CA LEU A 55 -8.04 -1.36 -11.09
C LEU A 55 -7.24 -2.60 -10.68
N SER A 56 -7.83 -3.44 -9.82
CA SER A 56 -7.26 -4.74 -9.44
C SER A 56 -7.07 -5.73 -10.59
N SER A 57 -7.85 -5.60 -11.67
CA SER A 57 -7.70 -6.46 -12.87
C SER A 57 -6.61 -5.96 -13.83
N VAL A 58 -6.09 -4.76 -13.60
CA VAL A 58 -5.03 -4.17 -14.43
C VAL A 58 -3.63 -4.52 -13.91
N TYR A 59 -3.53 -4.95 -12.66
CA TYR A 59 -2.29 -5.46 -12.10
C TYR A 59 -2.11 -6.92 -12.49
N ASN A 60 -1.12 -7.18 -13.34
CA ASN A 60 -0.81 -8.54 -13.77
C ASN A 60 0.27 -9.12 -12.86
N LEU A 61 -0.11 -10.13 -12.07
CA LEU A 61 0.84 -11.03 -11.44
C LEU A 61 1.26 -12.06 -12.46
N THR A 62 2.48 -11.93 -12.95
CA THR A 62 2.99 -12.72 -14.07
C THR A 62 4.06 -13.66 -13.56
N GLU A 63 3.99 -14.95 -13.93
CA GLU A 63 5.00 -15.95 -13.61
C GLU A 63 6.16 -15.86 -14.60
N CYS A 64 7.37 -15.87 -14.07
CA CYS A 64 8.63 -16.03 -14.76
C CYS A 64 9.24 -17.39 -14.40
N SER A 65 10.36 -17.77 -15.01
CA SER A 65 11.01 -19.06 -14.79
C SER A 65 11.48 -19.29 -13.34
N ASP A 66 11.74 -18.23 -12.58
CA ASP A 66 12.30 -18.25 -11.22
C ASP A 66 11.47 -17.52 -10.15
N GLY A 67 10.30 -16.96 -10.51
CA GLY A 67 9.47 -16.25 -9.56
C GLY A 67 8.30 -15.54 -10.21
N LYS A 68 7.86 -14.42 -9.59
CA LYS A 68 6.74 -13.61 -10.09
C LYS A 68 7.13 -12.15 -10.15
N ILE A 69 6.61 -11.48 -11.16
CA ILE A 69 6.70 -10.03 -11.31
C ILE A 69 5.29 -9.41 -11.34
N VAL A 70 5.23 -8.12 -11.08
CA VAL A 70 4.06 -7.29 -11.35
C VAL A 70 4.46 -6.21 -12.32
N TYR A 71 3.58 -5.90 -13.29
CA TYR A 71 3.74 -4.75 -14.16
C TYR A 71 2.40 -4.07 -14.41
N PHE A 72 2.46 -2.82 -14.84
CA PHE A 72 1.28 -2.01 -15.13
C PHE A 72 1.43 -1.30 -16.48
N ALA A 73 0.53 -1.59 -17.40
CA ALA A 73 0.49 -1.00 -18.73
C ALA A 73 -0.83 -0.23 -18.93
N ALA A 74 -0.81 1.08 -18.60
CA ALA A 74 -2.00 1.94 -18.64
C ALA A 74 -2.27 2.57 -20.01
N SER A 75 -1.30 2.52 -20.93
CA SER A 75 -1.40 3.16 -22.25
C SER A 75 -1.07 2.18 -23.37
N ASP A 76 -1.51 2.52 -24.59
CA ASP A 76 -1.18 1.72 -25.78
C ASP A 76 0.34 1.64 -26.00
N LYS A 77 1.08 2.73 -25.71
CA LYS A 77 2.54 2.73 -25.74
C LYS A 77 3.15 1.71 -24.78
N GLN A 78 2.69 1.69 -23.54
CA GLN A 78 3.20 0.75 -22.53
C GLN A 78 2.82 -0.70 -22.86
N ARG A 79 1.63 -0.93 -23.38
CA ARG A 79 1.21 -2.26 -23.85
C ARG A 79 2.10 -2.76 -25.00
N ALA A 80 2.37 -1.91 -26.00
CA ALA A 80 3.35 -2.22 -27.05
C ALA A 80 4.75 -2.45 -26.46
N GLY A 81 5.12 -1.68 -25.43
CA GLY A 81 6.35 -1.87 -24.66
C GLY A 81 6.44 -3.24 -23.98
N VAL A 82 5.34 -3.75 -23.41
CA VAL A 82 5.31 -5.11 -22.85
C VAL A 82 5.58 -6.16 -23.94
N CYS A 83 4.95 -6.03 -25.10
CA CYS A 83 5.20 -6.93 -26.21
C CYS A 83 6.67 -6.89 -26.69
N ALA A 84 7.26 -5.71 -26.73
CA ALA A 84 8.67 -5.54 -27.07
C ALA A 84 9.62 -6.14 -26.01
N ALA A 85 9.29 -5.95 -24.72
CA ALA A 85 10.06 -6.48 -23.59
C ALA A 85 10.17 -7.99 -23.59
N VAL A 86 9.13 -8.69 -24.03
CA VAL A 86 9.15 -10.17 -24.17
C VAL A 86 9.71 -10.64 -25.53
N GLY A 87 10.30 -9.73 -26.33
CA GLY A 87 10.92 -10.06 -27.62
C GLY A 87 9.96 -10.15 -28.81
N HIS A 88 8.72 -9.73 -28.66
CA HIS A 88 7.67 -9.81 -29.67
C HIS A 88 7.01 -8.47 -29.99
N PRO A 89 7.80 -7.46 -30.50
CA PRO A 89 7.24 -6.15 -30.81
C PRO A 89 6.10 -6.20 -31.84
N GLU A 90 6.10 -7.18 -32.75
CA GLU A 90 5.07 -7.41 -33.76
C GLU A 90 3.67 -7.64 -33.14
N TRP A 91 3.57 -8.14 -31.91
CA TRP A 91 2.28 -8.29 -31.23
C TRP A 91 1.67 -6.94 -30.88
N GLY A 92 2.50 -5.94 -30.57
CA GLY A 92 2.05 -4.57 -30.31
C GLY A 92 1.53 -3.84 -31.54
N GLU A 93 1.95 -4.27 -32.73
CA GLU A 93 1.57 -3.72 -34.05
C GLU A 93 0.36 -4.45 -34.66
N ASP A 94 0.01 -5.63 -34.18
CA ASP A 94 -1.13 -6.43 -34.67
C ASP A 94 -2.43 -5.67 -34.40
N GLU A 95 -3.27 -5.51 -35.45
CA GLU A 95 -4.54 -4.79 -35.37
C GLU A 95 -5.46 -5.31 -34.25
N ARG A 96 -5.38 -6.59 -33.91
CA ARG A 96 -6.16 -7.21 -32.83
C ARG A 96 -5.79 -6.69 -31.45
N PHE A 97 -4.50 -6.30 -31.26
CA PHE A 97 -3.90 -5.92 -29.99
C PHE A 97 -3.40 -4.48 -29.97
N SER A 98 -3.49 -3.75 -31.08
CA SER A 98 -2.83 -2.44 -31.30
C SER A 98 -3.32 -1.32 -30.37
N SER A 99 -4.46 -1.46 -29.73
CA SER A 99 -4.99 -0.48 -28.79
C SER A 99 -5.91 -1.11 -27.73
N MET A 100 -6.09 -0.40 -26.61
CA MET A 100 -7.10 -0.79 -25.61
C MET A 100 -8.51 -0.84 -26.22
N ALA A 101 -8.79 0.03 -27.18
CA ALA A 101 -10.07 0.01 -27.90
C ALA A 101 -10.25 -1.28 -28.73
N ALA A 102 -9.19 -1.74 -29.41
CA ALA A 102 -9.21 -3.00 -30.16
C ALA A 102 -9.41 -4.22 -29.25
N LEU A 103 -8.74 -4.24 -28.09
CA LEU A 103 -8.92 -5.30 -27.10
C LEU A 103 -10.32 -5.26 -26.47
N ALA A 104 -10.87 -4.09 -26.15
CA ALA A 104 -12.20 -3.93 -25.60
C ALA A 104 -13.31 -4.31 -26.61
N ALA A 105 -13.07 -4.11 -27.91
CA ALA A 105 -14.02 -4.49 -28.97
C ALA A 105 -14.15 -6.02 -29.10
N ASN A 106 -13.12 -6.77 -28.73
CA ASN A 106 -13.16 -8.24 -28.75
C ASN A 106 -12.43 -8.81 -27.52
N PRO A 107 -13.18 -9.18 -26.46
CA PRO A 107 -12.60 -9.75 -25.24
C PRO A 107 -11.75 -11.01 -25.43
N GLU A 108 -11.98 -11.79 -26.50
CA GLU A 108 -11.16 -12.98 -26.80
C GLU A 108 -9.72 -12.59 -27.14
N ASN A 109 -9.52 -11.43 -27.79
CA ASN A 109 -8.19 -10.92 -28.10
C ASN A 109 -7.43 -10.53 -26.84
N PHE A 110 -8.11 -10.06 -25.80
CA PHE A 110 -7.50 -9.76 -24.51
C PHE A 110 -6.97 -11.04 -23.85
N VAL A 111 -7.77 -12.09 -23.85
CA VAL A 111 -7.36 -13.40 -23.31
C VAL A 111 -6.19 -13.98 -24.11
N LEU A 112 -6.29 -13.94 -25.44
CA LEU A 112 -5.23 -14.45 -26.32
C LEU A 112 -3.89 -13.73 -26.09
N LEU A 113 -3.90 -12.39 -26.06
CA LEU A 113 -2.69 -11.63 -25.80
C LEU A 113 -2.13 -11.96 -24.40
N GLY A 114 -2.99 -12.10 -23.40
CA GLY A 114 -2.61 -12.49 -22.04
C GLY A 114 -1.90 -13.83 -21.99
N GLU A 115 -2.42 -14.84 -22.70
CA GLU A 115 -1.81 -16.17 -22.79
C GLU A 115 -0.45 -16.14 -23.53
N MET A 116 -0.36 -15.38 -24.62
CA MET A 116 0.89 -15.19 -25.37
C MET A 116 1.96 -14.54 -24.50
N LEU A 117 1.63 -13.46 -23.79
CA LEU A 117 2.54 -12.77 -22.89
C LEU A 117 2.96 -13.67 -21.70
N ALA A 118 2.01 -14.38 -21.10
CA ALA A 118 2.31 -15.31 -20.01
C ALA A 118 3.29 -16.40 -20.46
N GLY A 119 3.09 -16.95 -21.65
CA GLY A 119 4.02 -17.92 -22.23
C GLY A 119 5.43 -17.37 -22.44
N ALA A 120 5.53 -16.14 -22.95
CA ALA A 120 6.82 -15.50 -23.20
C ALA A 120 7.56 -15.14 -21.89
N PHE A 121 6.84 -14.66 -20.85
CA PHE A 121 7.46 -14.37 -19.55
C PHE A 121 7.98 -15.64 -18.84
N LEU A 122 7.38 -16.79 -19.03
CA LEU A 122 7.88 -18.05 -18.47
C LEU A 122 9.26 -18.48 -19.03
N GLU A 123 9.64 -17.96 -20.19
CA GLU A 123 10.97 -18.20 -20.80
C GLU A 123 12.04 -17.26 -20.21
N MET A 124 11.65 -16.20 -19.47
CA MET A 124 12.53 -15.20 -18.87
C MET A 124 12.66 -15.42 -17.36
N ASN A 125 13.80 -15.03 -16.77
CA ASN A 125 13.87 -14.86 -15.32
C ASN A 125 13.31 -13.48 -14.90
N CYS A 126 13.01 -13.29 -13.61
CA CYS A 126 12.39 -12.06 -13.10
C CYS A 126 13.25 -10.82 -13.34
N GLU A 127 14.56 -10.92 -13.19
CA GLU A 127 15.49 -9.80 -13.37
C GLU A 127 15.49 -9.34 -14.83
N GLU A 128 15.67 -10.26 -15.78
CA GLU A 128 15.62 -9.97 -17.23
C GLU A 128 14.28 -9.36 -17.64
N ALA A 129 13.17 -9.91 -17.15
CA ALA A 129 11.83 -9.42 -17.45
C ALA A 129 11.61 -7.98 -16.93
N ILE A 130 12.04 -7.69 -15.70
CA ILE A 130 11.92 -6.36 -15.09
C ILE A 130 12.80 -5.36 -15.84
N GLU A 131 14.04 -5.69 -16.13
CA GLU A 131 14.94 -4.80 -16.88
C GLU A 131 14.38 -4.46 -18.27
N ALA A 132 13.90 -5.45 -19.02
CA ALA A 132 13.30 -5.23 -20.33
C ALA A 132 12.03 -4.38 -20.27
N LEU A 133 11.18 -4.57 -19.23
CA LEU A 133 9.99 -3.75 -19.01
C LEU A 133 10.35 -2.30 -18.67
N ILE A 134 11.36 -2.08 -17.82
CA ILE A 134 11.85 -0.73 -17.47
C ILE A 134 12.40 -0.03 -18.70
N GLU A 135 13.21 -0.70 -19.53
CA GLU A 135 13.73 -0.15 -20.79
C GLU A 135 12.61 0.25 -21.77
N ALA A 136 11.49 -0.50 -21.73
CA ALA A 136 10.30 -0.19 -22.52
C ALA A 136 9.37 0.86 -21.89
N ASP A 137 9.77 1.55 -20.82
CA ASP A 137 8.98 2.55 -20.08
C ASP A 137 7.69 1.96 -19.48
N VAL A 138 7.74 0.70 -19.03
CA VAL A 138 6.64 -0.01 -18.37
C VAL A 138 6.98 -0.16 -16.88
N PRO A 139 6.18 0.43 -15.97
CA PRO A 139 6.34 0.24 -14.53
C PRO A 139 6.24 -1.24 -14.16
N SER A 140 7.26 -1.74 -13.48
CA SER A 140 7.35 -3.15 -13.11
C SER A 140 8.18 -3.34 -11.84
N GLY A 141 8.04 -4.49 -11.20
CA GLY A 141 8.81 -4.86 -10.03
C GLY A 141 8.60 -6.33 -9.63
N PRO A 142 9.48 -6.84 -8.74
CA PRO A 142 9.35 -8.21 -8.24
C PRO A 142 8.17 -8.33 -7.28
N VAL A 143 7.57 -9.52 -7.23
CA VAL A 143 6.61 -9.91 -6.19
C VAL A 143 7.39 -10.59 -5.08
N LEU A 144 7.58 -9.87 -3.98
CA LEU A 144 8.36 -10.32 -2.84
C LEU A 144 7.49 -10.98 -1.76
N THR A 145 8.01 -12.01 -1.13
CA THR A 145 7.49 -12.51 0.15
C THR A 145 7.79 -11.51 1.29
N GLY A 146 7.18 -11.69 2.46
CA GLY A 146 7.48 -10.85 3.62
C GLY A 146 8.95 -10.92 4.05
N GLU A 147 9.55 -12.12 3.99
CA GLU A 147 10.96 -12.36 4.30
C GLU A 147 11.91 -11.67 3.31
N GLU A 148 11.57 -11.68 2.04
CA GLU A 148 12.35 -11.00 0.99
C GLU A 148 12.21 -9.47 1.11
N ALA A 149 10.99 -8.99 1.35
CA ALA A 149 10.73 -7.55 1.46
C ALA A 149 11.50 -6.88 2.60
N ILE A 150 11.68 -7.54 3.75
CA ILE A 150 12.41 -6.97 4.89
C ILE A 150 13.92 -6.83 4.65
N VAL A 151 14.47 -7.54 3.67
CA VAL A 151 15.89 -7.47 3.27
C VAL A 151 16.09 -6.81 1.91
N ASP A 152 15.02 -6.33 1.28
CA ASP A 152 15.07 -5.62 0.00
C ASP A 152 16.02 -4.40 0.10
N PRO A 153 16.90 -4.19 -0.90
CA PRO A 153 17.89 -3.11 -0.88
C PRO A 153 17.26 -1.71 -0.70
N GLN A 154 16.08 -1.45 -1.27
CA GLN A 154 15.41 -0.17 -1.11
C GLN A 154 14.83 0.00 0.29
N VAL A 155 14.27 -1.06 0.88
CA VAL A 155 13.76 -1.08 2.25
C VAL A 155 14.88 -0.83 3.25
N LEU A 156 16.04 -1.48 3.04
CA LEU A 156 17.24 -1.28 3.86
C LEU A 156 17.82 0.13 3.70
N HIS A 157 17.96 0.62 2.47
CA HIS A 157 18.44 1.98 2.18
C HIS A 157 17.57 3.05 2.84
N ASN A 158 16.27 2.88 2.78
CA ASN A 158 15.31 3.78 3.40
C ASN A 158 15.33 3.72 4.94
N GLY A 159 15.92 2.68 5.52
CA GLY A 159 15.85 2.40 6.94
C GLY A 159 14.39 2.31 7.40
N THR A 160 13.57 1.64 6.61
CA THR A 160 12.11 1.53 6.84
C THR A 160 11.81 0.79 8.13
N LEU A 161 12.64 -0.19 8.47
CA LEU A 161 12.48 -1.03 9.64
C LEU A 161 13.43 -0.61 10.75
N VAL A 162 12.99 -0.76 11.99
CA VAL A 162 13.80 -0.59 13.20
C VAL A 162 13.65 -1.80 14.10
N GLU A 163 14.74 -2.12 14.80
CA GLU A 163 14.77 -3.15 15.82
C GLU A 163 15.07 -2.50 17.17
N TRP A 164 14.46 -3.01 18.22
CA TRP A 164 14.76 -2.64 19.60
C TRP A 164 14.49 -3.80 20.54
N GLU A 165 15.09 -3.73 21.71
CA GLU A 165 14.89 -4.70 22.77
C GLU A 165 13.61 -4.39 23.55
N HIS A 166 12.66 -5.32 23.51
CA HIS A 166 11.45 -5.26 24.33
C HIS A 166 11.69 -6.05 25.63
N PRO A 167 11.28 -5.52 26.80
CA PRO A 167 11.58 -6.16 28.09
C PRO A 167 11.15 -7.63 28.19
N ASP A 168 10.05 -8.01 27.58
CA ASP A 168 9.47 -9.35 27.68
C ASP A 168 9.58 -10.17 26.39
N ALA A 169 9.64 -9.52 25.24
CA ALA A 169 9.60 -10.20 23.93
C ALA A 169 10.97 -10.36 23.27
N GLY A 170 12.03 -9.81 23.88
CA GLY A 170 13.33 -9.76 23.27
C GLY A 170 13.40 -8.75 22.12
N ILE A 171 14.17 -9.03 21.06
CA ILE A 171 14.28 -8.13 19.91
C ILE A 171 12.98 -8.15 19.08
N VAL A 172 12.37 -7.00 18.93
CA VAL A 172 11.20 -6.79 18.08
C VAL A 172 11.55 -5.90 16.90
N ARG A 173 10.94 -6.17 15.75
CA ARG A 173 11.10 -5.39 14.50
C ARG A 173 9.77 -4.79 14.11
N GLN A 174 9.77 -3.52 13.72
CA GLN A 174 8.58 -2.86 13.17
C GLN A 174 8.94 -1.75 12.19
N PRO A 175 8.00 -1.34 11.32
CA PRO A 175 8.21 -0.21 10.43
C PRO A 175 8.20 1.11 11.21
N LYS A 176 9.01 2.06 10.76
CA LYS A 176 8.93 3.47 11.16
C LYS A 176 7.69 4.12 10.54
N PRO A 177 7.21 5.24 11.12
CA PRO A 177 6.28 6.12 10.41
C PRO A 177 6.83 6.51 9.04
N ALA A 178 5.98 6.41 8.01
CA ALA A 178 6.40 6.64 6.63
C ALA A 178 6.76 8.12 6.36
N ALA A 179 6.11 9.06 7.07
CA ALA A 179 6.36 10.48 6.90
C ALA A 179 7.74 10.88 7.47
N ARG A 180 8.52 11.59 6.66
CA ARG A 180 9.81 12.15 7.04
C ARG A 180 9.70 13.66 7.12
N PHE A 181 9.95 14.22 8.28
CA PHE A 181 9.90 15.66 8.51
C PHE A 181 11.34 16.21 8.57
N SER A 182 11.58 17.32 7.88
CA SER A 182 12.91 17.95 7.82
C SER A 182 13.32 18.65 9.13
N VAL A 183 12.36 18.99 9.97
CA VAL A 183 12.59 19.74 11.22
C VAL A 183 12.16 18.96 12.45
N THR A 184 11.01 18.30 12.40
CA THR A 184 10.47 17.53 13.52
C THR A 184 10.78 16.06 13.29
N THR A 185 11.62 15.49 14.12
CA THR A 185 11.92 14.05 14.05
C THR A 185 10.79 13.23 14.66
N VAL A 186 10.38 12.18 13.95
CA VAL A 186 9.49 11.16 14.49
C VAL A 186 10.36 9.97 14.87
N ASP A 187 10.61 9.81 16.16
CA ASP A 187 11.37 8.68 16.69
C ASP A 187 10.41 7.76 17.45
N PRO A 188 10.23 6.51 17.01
CA PRO A 188 9.43 5.54 17.75
C PRO A 188 10.15 5.17 19.06
N LYS A 189 9.82 5.89 20.13
CA LYS A 189 10.47 5.73 21.45
C LYS A 189 9.89 4.57 22.27
N TYR A 190 8.74 4.02 21.87
CA TYR A 190 7.99 3.10 22.73
C TYR A 190 7.66 1.81 22.00
N SER A 191 8.06 0.70 22.62
CA SER A 191 7.52 -0.62 22.34
C SER A 191 6.07 -0.73 22.85
N ALA A 192 5.38 -1.81 22.53
CA ALA A 192 4.08 -2.09 23.12
C ALA A 192 4.18 -2.07 24.65
N ALA A 193 3.42 -1.19 25.30
CA ALA A 193 3.44 -1.02 26.74
C ALA A 193 2.54 -2.05 27.44
N HIS A 194 2.90 -2.44 28.66
CA HIS A 194 2.00 -3.18 29.51
C HIS A 194 0.77 -2.33 29.87
N ARG A 195 -0.32 -3.01 30.18
CA ARG A 195 -1.52 -2.34 30.66
C ARG A 195 -1.20 -1.46 31.88
N GLY A 196 -1.46 -0.17 31.77
CA GLY A 196 -1.25 0.80 32.85
C GLY A 196 0.20 1.24 33.06
N GLN A 197 1.15 0.79 32.24
CA GLN A 197 2.60 1.10 32.38
C GLN A 197 2.88 2.60 32.52
N HIS A 198 2.15 3.44 31.81
CA HIS A 198 2.35 4.90 31.77
C HIS A 198 1.29 5.69 32.57
N ASN A 199 0.43 5.01 33.35
CA ASN A 199 -0.64 5.68 34.08
C ASN A 199 -0.10 6.75 35.04
N GLU A 200 0.90 6.42 35.83
CA GLU A 200 1.47 7.30 36.82
C GLU A 200 2.14 8.53 36.17
N GLU A 201 3.00 8.32 35.21
CA GLU A 201 3.66 9.39 34.44
C GLU A 201 2.63 10.34 33.78
N THR A 202 1.60 9.75 33.14
CA THR A 202 0.54 10.50 32.49
C THR A 202 -0.27 11.34 33.48
N LEU A 203 -0.64 10.76 34.62
CA LEU A 203 -1.40 11.48 35.64
C LEU A 203 -0.57 12.59 36.29
N GLN A 204 0.71 12.35 36.56
CA GLN A 204 1.63 13.38 37.05
C GLN A 204 1.77 14.54 36.05
N ALA A 205 1.93 14.24 34.75
CA ALA A 205 1.99 15.27 33.71
C ALA A 205 0.70 16.09 33.60
N LEU A 206 -0.44 15.49 33.95
CA LEU A 206 -1.74 16.18 34.05
C LEU A 206 -1.94 16.96 35.36
N GLY A 207 -0.95 16.95 36.27
CA GLY A 207 -0.98 17.72 37.52
C GLY A 207 -1.66 17.00 38.70
N TYR A 208 -1.89 15.70 38.62
CA TYR A 208 -2.39 14.92 39.75
C TYR A 208 -1.28 14.75 40.79
N SER A 209 -1.62 14.93 42.06
CA SER A 209 -0.69 14.66 43.16
C SER A 209 -0.49 13.15 43.38
N GLU A 210 0.66 12.77 43.92
CA GLU A 210 0.96 11.37 44.25
C GLU A 210 -0.12 10.72 45.15
N GLY A 211 -0.63 11.46 46.13
CA GLY A 211 -1.72 10.99 46.98
C GLY A 211 -3.01 10.70 46.21
N ARG A 212 -3.34 11.54 45.23
CA ARG A 212 -4.52 11.33 44.37
C ARG A 212 -4.32 10.14 43.42
N ILE A 213 -3.12 9.93 42.89
CA ILE A 213 -2.78 8.79 42.07
C ILE A 213 -2.87 7.48 42.86
N SER A 214 -2.37 7.46 44.11
CA SER A 214 -2.47 6.31 44.99
C SER A 214 -3.94 5.97 45.30
N GLU A 215 -4.77 6.96 45.58
CA GLU A 215 -6.22 6.76 45.80
C GLU A 215 -6.91 6.16 44.56
N LEU A 216 -6.56 6.59 43.35
CA LEU A 216 -7.12 6.05 42.13
C LEU A 216 -6.68 4.60 41.88
N LYS A 217 -5.43 4.25 42.22
CA LYS A 217 -4.93 2.88 42.16
C LYS A 217 -5.67 1.97 43.17
N GLU A 218 -5.85 2.43 44.42
CA GLU A 218 -6.57 1.68 45.42
C GLU A 218 -8.04 1.41 45.05
N LYS A 219 -8.65 2.33 44.32
CA LYS A 219 -10.01 2.19 43.79
C LYS A 219 -10.11 1.39 42.50
N GLY A 220 -9.01 0.93 41.95
CA GLY A 220 -8.96 0.19 40.68
C GLY A 220 -9.41 1.01 39.46
N VAL A 221 -9.27 2.32 39.53
CA VAL A 221 -9.61 3.23 38.42
C VAL A 221 -8.47 3.28 37.41
N VAL A 222 -7.22 3.15 37.87
CA VAL A 222 -5.99 3.16 37.08
C VAL A 222 -5.04 2.08 37.52
#